data_70e1df24df70abc1d82a832765926bfc
#
_entry.id   70e1df24df70abc1d82a832765926bfc
#
_cell.length_a   1.000
_cell.length_b   1.000
_cell.length_c   1.000
_cell.angle_alpha   90.00
_cell.angle_beta   90.00
_cell.angle_gamma   90.00
#
_symmetry.space_group_name_H-M   'P 1'
#
loop_
_entity.id
_entity.type
_entity.pdbx_description
1 polymer ?
#
loop_
_entity_poly.entity_id
_entity_poly.type
_entity_poly.pdbx_seq_one_letter_code
_entity_poly.pdbx_strand_id
1 'polypeptide(L)'
;DIRFSYLQPDEVLLARDLMNRQIVDTQGMKVVRVNDLKLSVSGSQLRLLGAEVGTRGILRGLAPWLERAVVAVARAFGKKIDEQIIAWNYMDLLDRDLSEVQLSVTHKRLDELHPADVADILEQLDPQQRANVFQHLDDAQATEAISEMDDEYQADFIENLDTKRAAGLLGNMDPDDAADIVRDLSYEKAETLLRLMGVEDATEVRRLLGYKDGTAG
;
A
#
# COMPACT_ATOMS: atom_id res chain seq x y z
N ASP A 1 -8.63 4.52 41.38
CA ASP A 1 -9.53 3.46 40.85
C ASP A 1 -9.23 3.26 39.37
N ILE A 2 -8.56 2.16 39.06
CA ILE A 2 -8.39 1.73 37.68
C ILE A 2 -9.72 1.10 37.24
N ARG A 3 -10.55 1.84 36.51
CA ARG A 3 -11.71 1.25 35.85
C ARG A 3 -11.20 0.48 34.65
N PHE A 4 -11.35 -0.82 34.66
CA PHE A 4 -11.21 -1.64 33.46
C PHE A 4 -12.33 -1.24 32.50
N SER A 5 -12.01 -0.39 31.55
CA SER A 5 -12.90 -0.12 30.43
C SER A 5 -12.79 -1.29 29.45
N TYR A 6 -13.91 -1.94 29.15
CA TYR A 6 -13.95 -2.86 28.02
C TYR A 6 -13.76 -2.04 26.75
N LEU A 7 -12.85 -2.49 25.88
CA LEU A 7 -12.60 -1.86 24.59
C LEU A 7 -13.93 -1.83 23.80
N GLN A 8 -14.32 -0.64 23.36
CA GLN A 8 -15.48 -0.51 22.47
C GLN A 8 -15.09 -0.94 21.05
N PRO A 9 -16.03 -1.34 20.20
CA PRO A 9 -15.73 -1.76 18.83
C PRO A 9 -15.01 -0.70 17.98
N ASP A 10 -15.16 0.58 18.35
CA ASP A 10 -14.56 1.74 17.69
C ASP A 10 -13.29 2.27 18.39
N GLU A 11 -12.80 1.57 19.43
CA GLU A 11 -11.60 1.94 20.16
C GLU A 11 -10.39 1.11 19.71
N VAL A 12 -9.25 1.78 19.57
CA VAL A 12 -7.96 1.20 19.18
C VAL A 12 -6.93 1.37 20.28
N LEU A 13 -6.21 0.33 20.62
CA LEU A 13 -5.10 0.39 21.56
C LEU A 13 -3.82 0.83 20.86
N LEU A 14 -3.43 2.10 21.01
CA LEU A 14 -2.29 2.72 20.33
C LEU A 14 -1.00 1.88 20.39
N ALA A 15 -0.67 1.34 21.56
CA ALA A 15 0.57 0.57 21.74
C ALA A 15 0.51 -0.84 21.10
N ARG A 16 -0.67 -1.48 21.09
CA ARG A 16 -0.84 -2.83 20.53
C ARG A 16 -1.10 -2.78 19.03
N ASP A 17 -1.94 -1.84 18.62
CA ASP A 17 -2.58 -1.87 17.32
C ASP A 17 -1.89 -0.93 16.30
N LEU A 18 -1.09 0.05 16.78
CA LEU A 18 -0.38 1.00 15.90
C LEU A 18 1.14 0.87 15.96
N MET A 19 1.72 0.58 17.13
CA MET A 19 3.19 0.47 17.25
C MET A 19 3.72 -0.72 16.45
N ASN A 20 4.81 -0.50 15.72
CA ASN A 20 5.47 -1.47 14.85
C ASN A 20 4.64 -1.95 13.64
N ARG A 21 3.47 -1.36 13.40
CA ARG A 21 2.67 -1.66 12.21
C ARG A 21 3.18 -0.91 10.98
N GLN A 22 2.91 -1.47 9.82
CA GLN A 22 3.11 -0.78 8.55
C GLN A 22 1.90 0.10 8.25
N ILE A 23 2.18 1.29 7.77
CA ILE A 23 1.19 2.27 7.34
C ILE A 23 1.59 2.83 5.98
N VAL A 24 0.61 3.27 5.22
CA VAL A 24 0.85 4.05 4.00
C VAL A 24 0.95 5.53 4.39
N ASP A 25 2.05 6.15 4.01
CA ASP A 25 2.21 7.59 4.02
C ASP A 25 1.64 8.14 2.72
N THR A 26 0.39 8.60 2.75
CA THR A 26 -0.30 9.13 1.55
C THR A 26 0.24 10.48 1.09
N GLN A 27 1.14 11.13 1.84
CA GLN A 27 1.82 12.36 1.42
C GLN A 27 3.17 12.06 0.78
N GLY A 28 3.90 11.09 1.32
CA GLY A 28 5.22 10.68 0.83
C GLY A 28 5.17 9.47 -0.11
N MET A 29 3.99 8.96 -0.45
CA MET A 29 3.73 7.82 -1.34
C MET A 29 4.66 6.64 -1.04
N LYS A 30 4.62 6.17 0.20
CA LYS A 30 5.49 5.06 0.63
C LYS A 30 4.91 4.31 1.83
N VAL A 31 5.28 3.04 1.91
CA VAL A 31 4.99 2.20 3.07
C VAL A 31 6.07 2.38 4.12
N VAL A 32 5.67 2.70 5.33
CA VAL A 32 6.58 2.95 6.44
C VAL A 32 6.12 2.22 7.70
N ARG A 33 7.05 1.98 8.62
CA ARG A 33 6.74 1.36 9.92
C ARG A 33 6.63 2.43 11.01
N VAL A 34 5.58 2.33 11.81
CA VAL A 34 5.38 3.18 12.99
C VAL A 34 6.37 2.78 14.09
N ASN A 35 7.30 3.66 14.40
CA ASN A 35 8.34 3.43 15.40
C ASN A 35 8.00 4.09 16.75
N ASP A 36 7.25 5.19 16.72
CA ASP A 36 6.78 5.91 17.93
C ASP A 36 5.54 6.73 17.58
N LEU A 37 4.75 7.13 18.60
CA LEU A 37 3.55 7.91 18.43
C LEU A 37 3.68 9.27 19.11
N LYS A 38 3.33 10.32 18.38
CA LYS A 38 3.35 11.69 18.91
C LYS A 38 1.97 12.06 19.42
N LEU A 39 1.90 12.28 20.73
CA LEU A 39 0.68 12.68 21.41
C LEU A 39 0.79 14.12 21.90
N SER A 40 -0.30 14.84 21.93
CA SER A 40 -0.44 16.17 22.51
C SER A 40 -1.48 16.16 23.62
N VAL A 41 -1.20 16.87 24.68
CA VAL A 41 -2.15 17.10 25.76
C VAL A 41 -2.87 18.42 25.50
N SER A 42 -4.19 18.38 25.41
CA SER A 42 -5.04 19.57 25.28
C SER A 42 -6.13 19.52 26.34
N GLY A 43 -5.93 20.30 27.42
CA GLY A 43 -6.81 20.21 28.58
C GLY A 43 -6.75 18.86 29.27
N SER A 44 -7.86 18.14 29.34
CA SER A 44 -7.96 16.78 29.90
C SER A 44 -7.89 15.67 28.83
N GLN A 45 -7.66 16.01 27.56
CA GLN A 45 -7.66 15.06 26.45
C GLN A 45 -6.25 14.87 25.88
N LEU A 46 -5.90 13.61 25.57
CA LEU A 46 -4.77 13.25 24.74
C LEU A 46 -5.22 13.19 23.27
N ARG A 47 -4.47 13.84 22.40
CA ARG A 47 -4.72 13.80 20.95
C ARG A 47 -3.53 13.17 20.25
N LEU A 48 -3.77 12.21 19.37
CA LEU A 48 -2.78 11.66 18.48
C LEU A 48 -2.48 12.68 17.38
N LEU A 49 -1.23 13.15 17.31
CA LEU A 49 -0.77 14.10 16.31
C LEU A 49 -0.25 13.41 15.06
N GLY A 50 0.45 12.28 15.26
CA GLY A 50 1.06 11.54 14.16
C GLY A 50 1.94 10.41 14.64
N ALA A 51 2.54 9.70 13.71
CA ALA A 51 3.50 8.64 13.95
C ALA A 51 4.91 9.06 13.56
N GLU A 52 5.90 8.66 14.35
CA GLU A 52 7.30 8.74 13.97
C GLU A 52 7.70 7.45 13.23
N VAL A 53 8.21 7.64 12.01
CA VAL A 53 8.61 6.55 11.12
C VAL A 53 10.12 6.56 10.85
N GLY A 54 10.83 7.53 11.41
CA GLY A 54 12.27 7.72 11.24
C GLY A 54 13.11 6.83 12.17
N THR A 55 14.41 6.81 11.90
CA THR A 55 15.41 6.05 12.69
C THR A 55 15.51 6.48 14.15
N ARG A 56 15.12 7.72 14.47
CA ARG A 56 15.15 8.22 15.86
C ARG A 56 14.15 7.50 16.76
N GLY A 57 12.95 7.18 16.23
CA GLY A 57 11.96 6.41 16.99
C GLY A 57 12.46 5.01 17.32
N ILE A 58 13.14 4.34 16.38
CA ILE A 58 13.76 3.04 16.63
C ILE A 58 14.81 3.12 17.73
N LEU A 59 15.71 4.11 17.66
CA LEU A 59 16.78 4.30 18.66
C LEU A 59 16.20 4.59 20.05
N ARG A 60 15.14 5.38 20.12
CA ARG A 60 14.44 5.70 21.37
C ARG A 60 13.77 4.46 21.99
N GLY A 61 13.16 3.63 21.14
CA GLY A 61 12.52 2.37 21.56
C GLY A 61 13.51 1.33 22.06
N LEU A 62 14.73 1.28 21.51
CA LEU A 62 15.81 0.40 21.98
C LEU A 62 16.43 0.88 23.29
N ALA A 63 16.87 2.12 23.33
CA ALA A 63 17.43 2.74 24.54
C ALA A 63 17.49 4.28 24.40
N PRO A 64 16.86 5.05 25.27
CA PRO A 64 16.86 6.52 25.18
C PRO A 64 18.25 7.17 25.25
N TRP A 65 19.22 6.53 25.90
CA TRP A 65 20.60 7.01 25.94
C TRP A 65 21.31 6.83 24.60
N LEU A 66 20.96 5.77 23.85
CA LEU A 66 21.53 5.48 22.52
C LEU A 66 21.09 6.54 21.49
N GLU A 67 19.82 6.95 21.52
CA GLU A 67 19.33 8.06 20.70
C GLU A 67 20.17 9.33 20.94
N ARG A 68 20.37 9.70 22.21
CA ARG A 68 21.15 10.89 22.57
C ARG A 68 22.60 10.79 22.09
N ALA A 69 23.24 9.63 22.26
CA ALA A 69 24.60 9.40 21.81
C ALA A 69 24.72 9.51 20.28
N VAL A 70 23.84 8.85 19.52
CA VAL A 70 23.85 8.87 18.04
C VAL A 70 23.56 10.27 17.51
N VAL A 71 22.59 10.99 18.09
CA VAL A 71 22.28 12.38 17.68
C VAL A 71 23.46 13.32 18.00
N ALA A 72 24.13 13.14 19.13
CA ALA A 72 25.31 13.96 19.48
C ALA A 72 26.48 13.71 18.51
N VAL A 73 26.74 12.45 18.19
CA VAL A 73 27.78 12.07 17.22
C VAL A 73 27.44 12.61 15.82
N ALA A 74 26.22 12.41 15.34
CA ALA A 74 25.79 12.92 14.04
C ALA A 74 25.92 14.44 13.95
N ARG A 75 25.57 15.16 15.03
CA ARG A 75 25.72 16.62 15.12
C ARG A 75 27.19 17.04 15.10
N ALA A 76 28.09 16.29 15.73
CA ALA A 76 29.54 16.55 15.68
C ALA A 76 30.11 16.41 14.27
N PHE A 77 29.50 15.54 13.44
CA PHE A 77 29.84 15.39 12.00
C PHE A 77 29.03 16.29 11.07
N GLY A 78 28.31 17.28 11.60
CA GLY A 78 27.50 18.23 10.81
C GLY A 78 26.24 17.62 10.18
N LYS A 79 25.86 16.39 10.56
CA LYS A 79 24.64 15.74 10.09
C LYS A 79 23.51 15.97 11.09
N LYS A 80 22.34 16.38 10.59
CA LYS A 80 21.09 16.41 11.36
C LYS A 80 20.34 15.13 11.10
N ILE A 81 19.91 14.46 12.17
CA ILE A 81 18.93 13.37 12.09
C ILE A 81 17.60 13.99 12.48
N ASP A 82 16.78 14.28 11.50
CA ASP A 82 15.47 14.88 11.71
C ASP A 82 14.45 13.82 12.17
N GLU A 83 13.46 14.24 12.95
CA GLU A 83 12.30 13.42 13.25
C GLU A 83 11.41 13.37 12.00
N GLN A 84 11.14 12.18 11.49
CA GLN A 84 10.18 11.97 10.41
C GLN A 84 8.84 11.65 11.04
N ILE A 85 8.00 12.67 11.16
CA ILE A 85 6.67 12.55 11.72
C ILE A 85 5.67 12.68 10.59
N ILE A 86 4.85 11.65 10.40
CA ILE A 86 3.71 11.69 9.51
C ILE A 86 2.49 12.07 10.37
N ALA A 87 1.79 13.13 9.97
CA ALA A 87 0.60 13.55 10.68
C ALA A 87 -0.51 12.49 10.51
N TRP A 88 -1.29 12.27 11.57
CA TRP A 88 -2.33 11.24 11.61
C TRP A 88 -3.29 11.25 10.41
N ASN A 89 -3.57 12.42 9.90
CA ASN A 89 -4.46 12.58 8.75
C ASN A 89 -3.85 12.19 7.39
N TYR A 90 -2.56 11.84 7.33
CA TYR A 90 -1.88 11.34 6.13
C TYR A 90 -1.42 9.88 6.28
N MET A 91 -1.94 9.17 7.27
CA MET A 91 -1.62 7.77 7.51
C MET A 91 -2.80 6.89 7.16
N ASP A 92 -2.49 5.79 6.50
CA ASP A 92 -3.40 4.72 6.22
C ASP A 92 -2.92 3.40 6.85
N LEU A 93 -3.83 2.68 7.50
CA LEU A 93 -3.50 1.45 8.21
C LEU A 93 -3.73 0.24 7.30
N LEU A 94 -2.70 -0.57 7.13
CA LEU A 94 -2.72 -1.76 6.27
C LEU A 94 -3.26 -3.03 6.95
N ASP A 95 -3.58 -2.95 8.23
CA ASP A 95 -3.96 -4.13 9.02
C ASP A 95 -5.47 -4.35 9.07
N ARG A 96 -5.88 -5.57 8.72
CA ARG A 96 -7.27 -5.99 8.57
C ARG A 96 -8.10 -5.90 9.84
N ASP A 97 -7.49 -6.15 11.01
CA ASP A 97 -8.20 -6.15 12.29
C ASP A 97 -8.58 -4.74 12.78
N LEU A 98 -7.91 -3.72 12.24
CA LEU A 98 -8.20 -2.31 12.55
C LEU A 98 -9.08 -1.65 11.50
N SER A 99 -9.17 -2.25 10.32
CA SER A 99 -9.88 -1.70 9.18
C SER A 99 -11.39 -1.62 9.38
N GLU A 100 -11.99 -2.55 10.14
CA GLU A 100 -13.44 -2.51 10.39
C GLU A 100 -13.88 -1.28 11.20
N VAL A 101 -12.97 -0.70 12.01
CA VAL A 101 -13.30 0.40 12.93
C VAL A 101 -13.07 1.79 12.32
N GLN A 102 -12.19 1.93 11.34
CA GLN A 102 -11.79 3.26 10.83
C GLN A 102 -11.84 3.44 9.31
N LEU A 103 -12.19 2.44 8.57
CA LEU A 103 -12.11 2.41 7.11
C LEU A 103 -13.00 3.40 6.37
N SER A 104 -14.01 3.99 7.02
CA SER A 104 -14.88 4.98 6.34
C SER A 104 -14.17 6.29 5.99
N VAL A 105 -13.00 6.57 6.60
CA VAL A 105 -12.23 7.80 6.32
C VAL A 105 -11.04 7.52 5.39
N THR A 106 -10.55 6.30 5.41
CA THR A 106 -9.27 5.88 4.84
C THR A 106 -9.39 5.52 3.36
N HIS A 107 -10.43 4.78 2.96
CA HIS A 107 -10.65 4.42 1.55
C HIS A 107 -10.86 5.64 0.65
N LYS A 108 -11.51 6.66 1.16
CA LYS A 108 -11.75 7.91 0.42
C LYS A 108 -10.48 8.63 -0.02
N ARG A 109 -9.30 8.24 0.48
CA ARG A 109 -8.02 8.87 0.16
C ARG A 109 -7.22 8.08 -0.87
N LEU A 110 -7.30 6.75 -0.87
CA LEU A 110 -6.75 5.94 -1.97
C LEU A 110 -7.47 6.29 -3.28
N ASP A 111 -8.79 6.52 -3.20
CA ASP A 111 -9.60 6.93 -4.35
C ASP A 111 -9.23 8.32 -4.90
N GLU A 112 -8.55 9.16 -4.11
CA GLU A 112 -8.12 10.51 -4.50
C GLU A 112 -6.66 10.54 -5.01
N LEU A 113 -5.89 9.43 -4.89
CA LEU A 113 -4.52 9.35 -5.35
C LEU A 113 -4.45 9.15 -6.87
N HIS A 114 -3.33 9.61 -7.44
CA HIS A 114 -3.03 9.30 -8.84
C HIS A 114 -2.73 7.80 -8.98
N PRO A 115 -3.13 7.13 -10.08
CA PRO A 115 -2.88 5.70 -10.29
C PRO A 115 -1.42 5.28 -10.10
N ALA A 116 -0.46 6.08 -10.59
CA ALA A 116 0.97 5.82 -10.39
C ALA A 116 1.37 5.81 -8.90
N ASP A 117 0.79 6.70 -8.07
CA ASP A 117 1.05 6.71 -6.64
C ASP A 117 0.47 5.46 -5.94
N VAL A 118 -0.67 4.97 -6.43
CA VAL A 118 -1.27 3.71 -5.95
C VAL A 118 -0.40 2.53 -6.35
N ALA A 119 0.13 2.50 -7.58
CA ALA A 119 1.08 1.50 -8.06
C ALA A 119 2.32 1.43 -7.17
N ASP A 120 2.99 2.57 -6.95
CA ASP A 120 4.17 2.69 -6.06
C ASP A 120 3.91 2.13 -4.65
N ILE A 121 2.71 2.36 -4.10
CA ILE A 121 2.30 1.82 -2.81
C ILE A 121 2.15 0.30 -2.88
N LEU A 122 1.44 -0.21 -3.90
CA LEU A 122 1.19 -1.64 -4.06
C LEU A 122 2.48 -2.43 -4.23
N GLU A 123 3.47 -1.91 -4.95
CA GLU A 123 4.77 -2.55 -5.16
C GLU A 123 5.59 -2.69 -3.87
N GLN A 124 5.46 -1.74 -2.95
CA GLN A 124 6.16 -1.76 -1.66
C GLN A 124 5.54 -2.71 -0.62
N LEU A 125 4.34 -3.24 -0.89
CA LEU A 125 3.61 -4.13 0.01
C LEU A 125 3.98 -5.60 -0.19
N ASP A 126 3.92 -6.38 0.90
CA ASP A 126 3.94 -7.83 0.77
C ASP A 126 2.65 -8.34 0.06
N PRO A 127 2.65 -9.56 -0.50
CA PRO A 127 1.53 -10.06 -1.31
C PRO A 127 0.18 -10.02 -0.58
N GLN A 128 0.15 -10.27 0.72
CA GLN A 128 -1.09 -10.29 1.49
C GLN A 128 -1.63 -8.89 1.76
N GLN A 129 -0.75 -7.95 2.10
CA GLN A 129 -1.10 -6.56 2.30
C GLN A 129 -1.55 -5.91 0.98
N ARG A 130 -0.84 -6.21 -0.12
CA ARG A 130 -1.19 -5.78 -1.47
C ARG A 130 -2.60 -6.22 -1.84
N ALA A 131 -2.93 -7.49 -1.66
CA ALA A 131 -4.27 -8.02 -1.91
C ALA A 131 -5.34 -7.33 -1.05
N ASN A 132 -5.02 -7.01 0.21
CA ASN A 132 -5.95 -6.30 1.10
C ASN A 132 -6.21 -4.87 0.64
N VAL A 133 -5.20 -4.12 0.22
CA VAL A 133 -5.37 -2.74 -0.31
C VAL A 133 -6.13 -2.80 -1.63
N PHE A 134 -5.71 -3.68 -2.53
CA PHE A 134 -6.27 -3.80 -3.87
C PHE A 134 -7.76 -4.17 -3.90
N GLN A 135 -8.23 -4.99 -2.96
CA GLN A 135 -9.66 -5.36 -2.90
C GLN A 135 -10.60 -4.17 -2.64
N HIS A 136 -10.08 -3.04 -2.19
CA HIS A 136 -10.85 -1.83 -1.90
C HIS A 136 -10.85 -0.82 -3.05
N LEU A 137 -9.98 -1.00 -4.05
CA LEU A 137 -10.01 -0.22 -5.28
C LEU A 137 -11.20 -0.67 -6.14
N ASP A 138 -11.86 0.27 -6.76
CA ASP A 138 -12.81 -0.04 -7.82
C ASP A 138 -12.08 -0.57 -9.08
N ASP A 139 -12.82 -1.16 -10.02
CA ASP A 139 -12.19 -1.82 -11.16
C ASP A 139 -11.47 -0.83 -12.10
N ALA A 140 -11.91 0.42 -12.19
CA ALA A 140 -11.24 1.44 -13.01
C ALA A 140 -9.89 1.84 -12.39
N GLN A 141 -9.89 2.18 -11.10
CA GLN A 141 -8.68 2.52 -10.35
C GLN A 141 -7.69 1.34 -10.30
N ALA A 142 -8.22 0.12 -10.11
CA ALA A 142 -7.42 -1.09 -10.09
C ALA A 142 -6.74 -1.33 -11.45
N THR A 143 -7.46 -1.12 -12.56
CA THR A 143 -6.91 -1.24 -13.92
C THR A 143 -5.79 -0.21 -14.15
N GLU A 144 -6.08 1.07 -13.89
CA GLU A 144 -5.10 2.15 -14.06
C GLU A 144 -3.87 1.95 -13.17
N ALA A 145 -4.04 1.52 -11.90
CA ALA A 145 -2.92 1.26 -11.02
C ALA A 145 -2.04 0.10 -11.50
N ILE A 146 -2.63 -0.97 -12.06
CA ILE A 146 -1.85 -2.08 -12.62
C ILE A 146 -1.09 -1.64 -13.87
N SER A 147 -1.68 -0.84 -14.75
CA SER A 147 -1.00 -0.31 -15.95
C SER A 147 0.20 0.59 -15.61
N GLU A 148 0.20 1.23 -14.45
CA GLU A 148 1.29 2.09 -13.98
C GLU A 148 2.37 1.33 -13.16
N MET A 149 2.16 0.04 -12.83
CA MET A 149 3.15 -0.77 -12.11
C MET A 149 4.32 -1.13 -13.02
N ASP A 150 5.50 -1.38 -12.43
CA ASP A 150 6.64 -1.97 -13.14
C ASP A 150 6.27 -3.37 -13.68
N ASP A 151 6.70 -3.69 -14.90
CA ASP A 151 6.34 -4.92 -15.64
C ASP A 151 6.55 -6.20 -14.81
N GLU A 152 7.63 -6.25 -14.02
CA GLU A 152 7.93 -7.41 -13.17
C GLU A 152 6.87 -7.68 -12.08
N TYR A 153 6.17 -6.63 -11.62
CA TYR A 153 5.12 -6.74 -10.60
C TYR A 153 3.74 -6.99 -11.19
N GLN A 154 3.47 -6.51 -12.41
CA GLN A 154 2.18 -6.66 -13.07
C GLN A 154 1.81 -8.13 -13.24
N ALA A 155 2.70 -8.93 -13.84
CA ALA A 155 2.46 -10.33 -14.11
C ALA A 155 2.31 -11.14 -12.81
N ASP A 156 3.22 -10.95 -11.83
CA ASP A 156 3.12 -11.62 -10.52
C ASP A 156 1.81 -11.29 -9.80
N PHE A 157 1.37 -10.04 -9.91
CA PHE A 157 0.13 -9.60 -9.30
C PHE A 157 -1.09 -10.27 -9.92
N ILE A 158 -1.20 -10.26 -11.25
CA ILE A 158 -2.29 -10.89 -12.01
C ILE A 158 -2.30 -12.42 -11.83
N GLU A 159 -1.12 -13.07 -11.74
CA GLU A 159 -1.01 -14.51 -11.48
C GLU A 159 -1.70 -14.91 -10.17
N ASN A 160 -1.55 -14.07 -9.13
CA ASN A 160 -2.05 -14.32 -7.78
C ASN A 160 -3.47 -13.79 -7.53
N LEU A 161 -4.04 -13.02 -8.45
CA LEU A 161 -5.37 -12.44 -8.30
C LEU A 161 -6.48 -13.46 -8.59
N ASP A 162 -7.68 -13.22 -8.02
CA ASP A 162 -8.89 -13.97 -8.41
C ASP A 162 -9.08 -13.94 -9.93
N THR A 163 -9.29 -15.11 -10.51
CA THR A 163 -9.26 -15.27 -11.95
C THR A 163 -10.35 -14.49 -12.70
N LYS A 164 -11.54 -14.35 -12.10
CA LYS A 164 -12.62 -13.57 -12.74
C LYS A 164 -12.32 -12.08 -12.66
N ARG A 165 -11.81 -11.60 -11.54
CA ARG A 165 -11.42 -10.20 -11.38
C ARG A 165 -10.25 -9.87 -12.31
N ALA A 166 -9.23 -10.71 -12.35
CA ALA A 166 -8.08 -10.53 -13.26
C ALA A 166 -8.52 -10.44 -14.74
N ALA A 167 -9.43 -11.32 -15.19
CA ALA A 167 -9.95 -11.26 -16.54
C ALA A 167 -10.75 -9.98 -16.82
N GLY A 168 -11.52 -9.49 -15.85
CA GLY A 168 -12.25 -8.23 -15.97
C GLY A 168 -11.33 -7.02 -16.07
N LEU A 169 -10.25 -6.99 -15.28
CA LEU A 169 -9.26 -5.91 -15.31
C LEU A 169 -8.50 -5.89 -16.64
N LEU A 170 -7.99 -7.04 -17.09
CA LEU A 170 -7.32 -7.17 -18.40
C LEU A 170 -8.24 -6.79 -19.57
N GLY A 171 -9.54 -7.06 -19.47
CA GLY A 171 -10.51 -6.65 -20.49
C GLY A 171 -10.83 -5.15 -20.49
N ASN A 172 -10.47 -4.42 -19.42
CA ASN A 172 -10.65 -2.98 -19.32
C ASN A 172 -9.35 -2.19 -19.61
N MET A 173 -8.21 -2.88 -19.76
CA MET A 173 -6.92 -2.30 -20.14
C MET A 173 -6.83 -2.02 -21.63
N ASP A 174 -5.88 -1.20 -22.02
CA ASP A 174 -5.47 -1.11 -23.41
C ASP A 174 -4.97 -2.48 -23.88
N PRO A 175 -5.35 -2.95 -25.10
CA PRO A 175 -5.06 -4.32 -25.54
C PRO A 175 -3.57 -4.66 -25.61
N ASP A 176 -2.69 -3.70 -25.84
CA ASP A 176 -1.24 -3.86 -25.85
C ASP A 176 -0.70 -4.10 -24.43
N ASP A 177 -1.12 -3.30 -23.46
CA ASP A 177 -0.76 -3.50 -22.03
C ASP A 177 -1.24 -4.88 -21.55
N ALA A 178 -2.50 -5.23 -21.85
CA ALA A 178 -3.05 -6.54 -21.52
C ALA A 178 -2.26 -7.69 -22.17
N ALA A 179 -1.80 -7.52 -23.42
CA ALA A 179 -1.01 -8.53 -24.12
C ALA A 179 0.38 -8.71 -23.50
N ASP A 180 1.02 -7.62 -23.06
CA ASP A 180 2.33 -7.66 -22.43
C ASP A 180 2.24 -8.40 -21.09
N ILE A 181 1.25 -8.07 -20.25
CA ILE A 181 1.01 -8.81 -19.00
C ILE A 181 0.72 -10.30 -19.29
N VAL A 182 -0.17 -10.62 -20.23
CA VAL A 182 -0.56 -12.00 -20.55
C VAL A 182 0.63 -12.81 -21.06
N ARG A 183 1.58 -12.20 -21.76
CA ARG A 183 2.80 -12.85 -22.25
C ARG A 183 3.69 -13.37 -21.11
N ASP A 184 3.73 -12.67 -20.00
CA ASP A 184 4.58 -12.97 -18.84
C ASP A 184 3.90 -13.92 -17.82
N LEU A 185 2.61 -14.22 -18.00
CA LEU A 185 1.88 -15.18 -17.17
C LEU A 185 2.22 -16.63 -17.51
N SER A 186 1.91 -17.52 -16.54
CA SER A 186 1.91 -18.95 -16.84
C SER A 186 0.90 -19.29 -17.96
N TYR A 187 1.25 -20.24 -18.82
CA TYR A 187 0.37 -20.65 -19.95
C TYR A 187 -1.04 -21.01 -19.50
N GLU A 188 -1.17 -21.70 -18.36
CA GLU A 188 -2.45 -22.14 -17.81
C GLU A 188 -3.32 -20.95 -17.37
N LYS A 189 -2.70 -19.98 -16.69
CA LYS A 189 -3.37 -18.76 -16.25
C LYS A 189 -3.77 -17.90 -17.45
N ALA A 190 -2.85 -17.64 -18.38
CA ALA A 190 -3.09 -16.86 -19.60
C ALA A 190 -4.29 -17.40 -20.40
N GLU A 191 -4.33 -18.71 -20.70
CA GLU A 191 -5.44 -19.33 -21.43
C GLU A 191 -6.76 -19.27 -20.67
N THR A 192 -6.71 -19.32 -19.34
CA THR A 192 -7.91 -19.22 -18.50
C THR A 192 -8.45 -17.81 -18.51
N LEU A 193 -7.57 -16.80 -18.39
CA LEU A 193 -7.95 -15.39 -18.43
C LEU A 193 -8.53 -15.01 -19.80
N LEU A 194 -7.85 -15.38 -20.88
CA LEU A 194 -8.33 -15.12 -22.26
C LEU A 194 -9.68 -15.78 -22.58
N ARG A 195 -10.05 -16.86 -21.88
CA ARG A 195 -11.40 -17.45 -22.01
C ARG A 195 -12.47 -16.71 -21.23
N LEU A 196 -12.10 -16.04 -20.15
CA LEU A 196 -13.01 -15.30 -19.27
C LEU A 196 -13.17 -13.83 -19.65
N MET A 197 -12.23 -13.29 -20.41
CA MET A 197 -12.32 -11.96 -21.02
C MET A 197 -13.47 -11.93 -22.06
N GLY A 198 -13.92 -10.74 -22.42
CA GLY A 198 -14.84 -10.52 -23.53
C GLY A 198 -14.29 -11.07 -24.85
N VAL A 199 -15.16 -11.54 -25.72
CA VAL A 199 -14.73 -12.16 -26.99
C VAL A 199 -13.92 -11.19 -27.86
N GLU A 200 -14.29 -9.92 -27.87
CA GLU A 200 -13.62 -8.86 -28.64
C GLU A 200 -12.23 -8.59 -28.06
N ASP A 201 -12.14 -8.34 -26.74
CA ASP A 201 -10.89 -8.04 -26.04
C ASP A 201 -9.92 -9.22 -26.13
N ALA A 202 -10.38 -10.43 -25.86
CA ALA A 202 -9.56 -11.65 -25.97
C ALA A 202 -9.04 -11.89 -27.40
N THR A 203 -9.80 -11.50 -28.45
CA THR A 203 -9.37 -11.64 -29.84
C THR A 203 -8.27 -10.64 -30.16
N GLU A 204 -8.38 -9.43 -29.66
CA GLU A 204 -7.39 -8.39 -29.88
C GLU A 204 -6.07 -8.69 -29.14
N VAL A 205 -6.14 -9.07 -27.87
CA VAL A 205 -4.98 -9.51 -27.09
C VAL A 205 -4.28 -10.71 -27.77
N ARG A 206 -5.03 -11.75 -28.23
CA ARG A 206 -4.43 -12.89 -28.97
C ARG A 206 -3.76 -12.47 -30.26
N ARG A 207 -4.31 -11.48 -30.96
CA ARG A 207 -3.69 -10.94 -32.16
C ARG A 207 -2.34 -10.32 -31.83
N LEU A 208 -2.25 -9.53 -30.76
CA LEU A 208 -1.03 -8.86 -30.32
C LEU A 208 0.03 -9.86 -29.83
N LEU A 209 -0.38 -10.91 -29.11
CA LEU A 209 0.51 -12.02 -28.68
C LEU A 209 1.16 -12.75 -29.85
N GLY A 210 0.58 -12.68 -31.05
CA GLY A 210 1.16 -13.25 -32.26
C GLY A 210 2.32 -12.46 -32.87
N TYR A 211 2.55 -11.23 -32.43
CA TYR A 211 3.67 -10.40 -32.89
C TYR A 211 4.90 -10.61 -32.00
N LYS A 212 6.09 -10.44 -32.58
CA LYS A 212 7.34 -10.45 -31.80
C LYS A 212 7.53 -9.13 -31.08
N ASP A 213 8.18 -9.20 -29.92
CA ASP A 213 8.52 -8.01 -29.16
C ASP A 213 9.27 -6.98 -30.01
N GLY A 214 8.89 -5.70 -29.85
CA GLY A 214 9.49 -4.58 -30.58
C GLY A 214 9.09 -4.45 -32.04
N THR A 215 8.03 -5.13 -32.50
CA THR A 215 7.45 -4.90 -33.83
C THR A 215 6.24 -3.97 -33.69
N ALA A 216 6.18 -2.94 -34.56
CA ALA A 216 4.96 -2.15 -34.68
C ALA A 216 3.86 -3.01 -35.32
N GLY A 217 2.79 -3.22 -34.56
CA GLY A 217 1.62 -4.00 -35.01
C GLY A 217 0.67 -3.19 -35.91
#